data_736446107be7a0b151d12ec89703cbab
#
_entry.id   736446107be7a0b151d12ec89703cbab
#
_cell.length_a   1.000
_cell.length_b   1.000
_cell.length_c   1.000
_cell.angle_alpha   90.00
_cell.angle_beta   90.00
_cell.angle_gamma   90.00
#
_symmetry.space_group_name_H-M   'P 1'
#
loop_
_entity.id
_entity.type
_entity.pdbx_description
1 polymer ?
#
loop_
_entity_poly.entity_id
_entity_poly.type
_entity_poly.pdbx_seq_one_letter_code
_entity_poly.pdbx_strand_id
1 'polypeptide(L)'
;MKRILLVLAALFIGLGSVSAKKRKEVKSDLVGVWQQAGTVDGKLQARPILKIIDADGTFSTMFVYSGNTSGRMTQLGTYKIMNDSIYKETITNHFIRSQEGMTVPIKYRFADDGKEVLILEFENGAGKAVFREMWLRISAKGIAK
;
A
#
# COMPACT_ATOMS: atom_id res chain seq x y z
N MET A 1 63.85 -15.93 36.87
CA MET A 1 63.15 -16.20 35.60
C MET A 1 61.66 -16.10 35.88
N LYS A 2 61.05 -14.99 35.45
CA LYS A 2 59.62 -14.71 35.64
C LYS A 2 58.84 -15.15 34.36
N ARG A 3 57.98 -16.15 34.50
CA ARG A 3 57.09 -16.60 33.41
C ARG A 3 55.92 -15.74 33.38
N ILE A 4 55.74 -14.96 32.30
CA ILE A 4 54.57 -14.15 32.01
C ILE A 4 53.53 -15.06 31.36
N LEU A 5 52.39 -15.26 32.03
CA LEU A 5 51.25 -16.01 31.53
C LEU A 5 50.38 -15.03 30.72
N LEU A 6 50.36 -15.15 29.40
CA LEU A 6 49.52 -14.40 28.50
C LEU A 6 48.12 -15.06 28.47
N VAL A 7 47.14 -14.42 29.11
CA VAL A 7 45.76 -14.82 29.03
C VAL A 7 45.15 -14.18 27.78
N LEU A 8 44.91 -14.97 26.74
CA LEU A 8 44.12 -14.55 25.57
C LEU A 8 42.63 -14.60 25.94
N ALA A 9 42.04 -13.46 26.16
CA ALA A 9 40.60 -13.33 26.25
C ALA A 9 40.02 -13.35 24.84
N ALA A 10 39.44 -14.47 24.44
CA ALA A 10 38.66 -14.57 23.21
C ALA A 10 37.31 -13.84 23.38
N LEU A 11 37.20 -12.66 22.80
CA LEU A 11 35.92 -11.94 22.69
C LEU A 11 35.05 -12.67 21.67
N PHE A 12 34.13 -13.49 22.14
CA PHE A 12 33.02 -13.99 21.30
C PHE A 12 32.08 -12.84 21.02
N ILE A 13 32.23 -12.19 19.87
CA ILE A 13 31.19 -11.29 19.30
C ILE A 13 30.09 -12.20 18.79
N GLY A 14 29.05 -12.39 19.58
CA GLY A 14 27.83 -13.05 19.17
C GLY A 14 27.17 -12.22 18.06
N LEU A 15 27.40 -12.60 16.81
CA LEU A 15 26.61 -12.14 15.67
C LEU A 15 25.19 -12.68 15.87
N GLY A 16 24.37 -11.92 16.58
CA GLY A 16 22.93 -12.13 16.64
C GLY A 16 22.36 -12.03 15.23
N SER A 17 22.10 -13.17 14.60
CA SER A 17 21.36 -13.23 13.34
C SER A 17 19.99 -12.62 13.59
N VAL A 18 19.79 -11.36 13.19
CA VAL A 18 18.47 -10.76 13.11
C VAL A 18 17.74 -11.51 12.00
N SER A 19 17.01 -12.55 12.39
CA SER A 19 16.12 -13.27 11.49
C SER A 19 15.00 -12.30 11.08
N ALA A 20 15.18 -11.67 9.94
CA ALA A 20 14.12 -10.87 9.34
C ALA A 20 12.94 -11.81 9.05
N LYS A 21 11.90 -11.73 9.87
CA LYS A 21 10.69 -12.53 9.74
C LYS A 21 10.12 -12.24 8.36
N LYS A 22 10.31 -13.16 7.41
CA LYS A 22 9.84 -13.03 6.04
C LYS A 22 8.32 -12.85 6.09
N ARG A 23 7.81 -11.65 5.77
CA ARG A 23 6.38 -11.41 5.71
C ARG A 23 5.76 -12.35 4.70
N LYS A 24 4.64 -12.97 5.06
CA LYS A 24 3.91 -13.85 4.15
C LYS A 24 3.34 -12.99 3.02
N GLU A 25 3.70 -13.34 1.80
CA GLU A 25 3.20 -12.66 0.61
C GLU A 25 1.68 -12.82 0.47
N VAL A 26 0.99 -11.72 0.22
CA VAL A 26 -0.46 -11.71 -0.02
C VAL A 26 -0.70 -11.96 -1.51
N LYS A 27 -1.32 -13.10 -1.82
CA LYS A 27 -1.77 -13.40 -3.19
C LYS A 27 -3.18 -12.85 -3.37
N SER A 28 -3.33 -11.76 -4.10
CA SER A 28 -4.62 -11.14 -4.39
C SER A 28 -4.55 -10.33 -5.67
N ASP A 29 -5.65 -10.28 -6.40
CA ASP A 29 -5.80 -9.43 -7.59
C ASP A 29 -5.83 -7.93 -7.23
N LEU A 30 -5.95 -7.57 -5.96
CA LEU A 30 -5.79 -6.19 -5.48
C LEU A 30 -4.34 -5.71 -5.59
N VAL A 31 -3.35 -6.61 -5.51
CA VAL A 31 -1.93 -6.25 -5.60
C VAL A 31 -1.62 -5.62 -6.95
N GLY A 32 -1.04 -4.43 -6.91
CA GLY A 32 -0.69 -3.69 -8.11
C GLY A 32 -0.61 -2.18 -7.91
N VAL A 33 -0.41 -1.48 -9.01
CA VAL A 33 -0.40 -0.02 -9.08
C VAL A 33 -1.69 0.43 -9.76
N TRP A 34 -2.39 1.33 -9.11
CA TRP A 34 -3.70 1.79 -9.50
C TRP A 34 -3.72 3.31 -9.63
N GLN A 35 -4.32 3.81 -10.70
CA GLN A 35 -4.56 5.24 -10.89
C GLN A 35 -6.03 5.54 -10.65
N GLN A 36 -6.31 6.52 -9.79
CA GLN A 36 -7.68 6.94 -9.57
C GLN A 36 -8.27 7.53 -10.86
N ALA A 37 -9.54 7.24 -11.10
CA ALA A 37 -10.29 7.76 -12.23
C ALA A 37 -11.63 8.33 -11.77
N GLY A 38 -12.20 9.16 -12.59
CA GLY A 38 -13.53 9.73 -12.38
C GLY A 38 -14.21 10.00 -13.71
N THR A 39 -15.50 10.28 -13.68
CA THR A 39 -16.26 10.65 -14.87
C THR A 39 -16.47 12.15 -14.89
N VAL A 40 -16.06 12.78 -15.99
CA VAL A 40 -16.31 14.20 -16.28
C VAL A 40 -17.00 14.27 -17.64
N ASP A 41 -18.16 14.88 -17.70
CA ASP A 41 -19.00 14.98 -18.91
C ASP A 41 -19.24 13.61 -19.59
N GLY A 42 -19.50 12.57 -18.77
CA GLY A 42 -19.73 11.21 -19.25
C GLY A 42 -18.47 10.47 -19.74
N LYS A 43 -17.30 11.10 -19.72
CA LYS A 43 -16.03 10.50 -20.15
C LYS A 43 -15.17 10.14 -18.93
N LEU A 44 -14.55 8.97 -18.98
CA LEU A 44 -13.60 8.53 -17.97
C LEU A 44 -12.33 9.37 -18.07
N GLN A 45 -11.91 9.96 -16.95
CA GLN A 45 -10.70 10.75 -16.83
C GLN A 45 -9.82 10.23 -15.68
N ALA A 46 -8.55 10.02 -15.96
CA ALA A 46 -7.55 9.71 -14.96
C ALA A 46 -7.29 10.92 -14.05
N ARG A 47 -7.19 10.69 -12.74
CA ARG A 47 -6.82 11.69 -11.74
C ARG A 47 -5.35 11.52 -11.35
N PRO A 48 -4.67 12.58 -10.89
CA PRO A 48 -3.27 12.52 -10.52
C PRO A 48 -3.07 11.88 -9.13
N ILE A 49 -3.73 10.76 -8.88
CA ILE A 49 -3.67 10.02 -7.61
C ILE A 49 -3.34 8.57 -7.94
N LEU A 50 -2.27 8.07 -7.33
CA LEU A 50 -1.86 6.67 -7.42
C LEU A 50 -2.09 5.98 -6.09
N LYS A 51 -2.50 4.71 -6.15
CA LYS A 51 -2.52 3.77 -5.02
C LYS A 51 -1.68 2.57 -5.38
N ILE A 52 -0.76 2.22 -4.51
CA ILE A 52 0.08 1.04 -4.63
C ILE A 52 -0.37 0.08 -3.54
N ILE A 53 -0.72 -1.13 -3.91
CA ILE A 53 -1.08 -2.22 -3.00
C ILE A 53 -0.03 -3.30 -3.19
N ASP A 54 0.81 -3.49 -2.19
CA ASP A 54 1.95 -4.39 -2.25
C ASP A 54 1.63 -5.79 -1.72
N ALA A 55 2.29 -6.79 -2.28
CA ALA A 55 2.11 -8.19 -1.86
C ALA A 55 2.59 -8.47 -0.43
N ASP A 56 3.35 -7.57 0.18
CA ASP A 56 3.81 -7.69 1.56
C ASP A 56 2.75 -7.28 2.60
N GLY A 57 1.56 -6.86 2.15
CA GLY A 57 0.46 -6.42 3.01
C GLY A 57 0.50 -4.94 3.36
N THR A 58 1.30 -4.15 2.64
CA THR A 58 1.34 -2.68 2.77
C THR A 58 0.61 -2.00 1.63
N PHE A 59 0.21 -0.76 1.84
CA PHE A 59 -0.30 0.09 0.78
C PHE A 59 0.19 1.53 0.95
N SER A 60 0.19 2.26 -0.16
CA SER A 60 0.46 3.69 -0.19
C SER A 60 -0.44 4.40 -1.18
N THR A 61 -0.76 5.66 -0.90
CA THR A 61 -1.46 6.55 -1.81
C THR A 61 -0.69 7.85 -1.96
N MET A 62 -0.58 8.36 -3.18
CA MET A 62 0.16 9.58 -3.46
C MET A 62 -0.51 10.46 -4.51
N PHE A 63 -0.34 11.77 -4.38
CA PHE A 63 -0.56 12.71 -5.48
C PHE A 63 0.68 12.77 -6.37
N VAL A 64 0.45 12.75 -7.69
CA VAL A 64 1.48 12.96 -8.71
C VAL A 64 1.18 14.27 -9.41
N TYR A 65 2.07 15.24 -9.27
CA TYR A 65 1.86 16.55 -9.90
C TYR A 65 2.23 16.51 -11.38
N SER A 66 1.29 16.93 -12.24
CA SER A 66 1.48 17.09 -13.67
C SER A 66 2.57 18.14 -13.95
N GLY A 67 3.52 17.79 -14.80
CA GLY A 67 4.63 18.71 -15.20
C GLY A 67 5.77 18.84 -14.18
N ASN A 68 5.70 18.14 -13.07
CA ASN A 68 6.74 18.07 -12.06
C ASN A 68 7.18 16.63 -11.82
N THR A 69 8.46 16.42 -11.54
CA THR A 69 8.99 15.11 -11.13
C THR A 69 8.72 14.81 -9.65
N SER A 70 7.85 15.59 -8.98
CA SER A 70 7.54 15.45 -7.57
C SER A 70 6.14 14.87 -7.37
N GLY A 71 6.03 14.05 -6.33
CA GLY A 71 4.75 13.55 -5.81
C GLY A 71 4.68 13.77 -4.30
N ARG A 72 3.47 13.77 -3.75
CA ARG A 72 3.25 13.84 -2.30
C ARG A 72 2.58 12.57 -1.83
N MET A 73 3.22 11.85 -0.92
CA MET A 73 2.58 10.79 -0.19
C MET A 73 1.41 11.34 0.64
N THR A 74 0.23 10.77 0.48
CA THR A 74 -0.96 11.20 1.21
C THR A 74 -1.36 10.22 2.29
N GLN A 75 -1.06 8.94 2.11
CA GLN A 75 -1.44 7.88 3.02
C GLN A 75 -0.50 6.69 2.90
N LEU A 76 -0.17 6.08 4.03
CA LEU A 76 0.58 4.84 4.16
C LEU A 76 -0.12 3.94 5.17
N GLY A 77 -0.01 2.64 4.97
CA GLY A 77 -0.54 1.71 5.94
C GLY A 77 -0.35 0.25 5.57
N THR A 78 -1.06 -0.58 6.31
CA THR A 78 -1.14 -2.02 6.06
C THR A 78 -2.56 -2.40 5.67
N TYR A 79 -2.71 -3.49 4.93
CA TYR A 79 -4.03 -4.00 4.61
C TYR A 79 -4.15 -5.49 4.92
N LYS A 80 -5.38 -5.95 5.09
CA LYS A 80 -5.72 -7.36 5.30
C LYS A 80 -6.96 -7.72 4.50
N ILE A 81 -6.86 -8.75 3.67
CA ILE A 81 -8.01 -9.34 2.98
C ILE A 81 -8.88 -10.06 4.01
N MET A 82 -10.16 -9.75 4.04
CA MET A 82 -11.13 -10.36 4.93
C MET A 82 -11.91 -11.47 4.23
N ASN A 83 -12.29 -11.23 2.97
CA ASN A 83 -12.97 -12.17 2.08
C ASN A 83 -12.85 -11.68 0.63
N ASP A 84 -13.58 -12.29 -0.31
CA ASP A 84 -13.52 -11.99 -1.74
C ASP A 84 -14.06 -10.61 -2.14
N SER A 85 -14.66 -9.87 -1.21
CA SER A 85 -15.28 -8.57 -1.48
C SER A 85 -14.94 -7.49 -0.46
N ILE A 86 -14.21 -7.82 0.61
CA ILE A 86 -13.87 -6.89 1.69
C ILE A 86 -12.41 -7.05 2.06
N TYR A 87 -11.71 -5.93 2.14
CA TYR A 87 -10.42 -5.83 2.81
C TYR A 87 -10.44 -4.66 3.82
N LYS A 88 -9.50 -4.63 4.74
CA LYS A 88 -9.35 -3.56 5.72
C LYS A 88 -8.02 -2.87 5.51
N GLU A 89 -8.02 -1.55 5.52
CA GLU A 89 -6.82 -0.72 5.58
C GLU A 89 -6.63 -0.19 7.00
N THR A 90 -5.42 -0.32 7.54
CA THR A 90 -5.01 0.34 8.79
C THR A 90 -4.00 1.42 8.44
N ILE A 91 -4.38 2.67 8.66
CA ILE A 91 -3.62 3.85 8.28
C ILE A 91 -2.52 4.07 9.33
N THR A 92 -1.26 4.02 8.93
CA THR A 92 -0.11 4.25 9.82
C THR A 92 0.45 5.66 9.71
N ASN A 93 0.25 6.30 8.57
CA ASN A 93 0.60 7.70 8.33
C ASN A 93 -0.38 8.32 7.34
N HIS A 94 -0.79 9.56 7.60
CA HIS A 94 -1.71 10.30 6.75
C HIS A 94 -1.38 11.79 6.80
N PHE A 95 -1.55 12.51 5.67
CA PHE A 95 -1.33 13.96 5.65
C PHE A 95 -2.31 14.74 6.55
N ILE A 96 -3.47 14.15 6.85
CA ILE A 96 -4.39 14.62 7.91
C ILE A 96 -4.18 13.71 9.12
N ARG A 97 -3.49 14.22 10.15
CA ARG A 97 -3.08 13.43 11.33
C ARG A 97 -4.23 12.75 12.08
N SER A 98 -5.43 13.32 12.07
CA SER A 98 -6.60 12.70 12.72
C SER A 98 -7.04 11.38 12.11
N GLN A 99 -6.51 11.01 10.94
CA GLN A 99 -6.80 9.74 10.29
C GLN A 99 -5.76 8.66 10.59
N GLU A 100 -4.65 9.01 11.21
CA GLU A 100 -3.64 8.03 11.63
C GLU A 100 -4.20 7.10 12.71
N GLY A 101 -3.91 5.81 12.58
CA GLY A 101 -4.41 4.76 13.47
C GLY A 101 -5.80 4.24 13.11
N MET A 102 -6.53 4.88 12.19
CA MET A 102 -7.84 4.40 11.76
C MET A 102 -7.74 3.09 11.00
N THR A 103 -8.72 2.22 11.22
CA THR A 103 -8.93 1.01 10.42
C THR A 103 -10.25 1.12 9.69
N VAL A 104 -10.19 1.07 8.35
CA VAL A 104 -11.33 1.27 7.48
C VAL A 104 -11.64 -0.02 6.73
N PRO A 105 -12.84 -0.60 6.88
CA PRO A 105 -13.29 -1.67 6.02
C PRO A 105 -13.67 -1.10 4.65
N ILE A 106 -13.18 -1.74 3.60
CA ILE A 106 -13.39 -1.32 2.22
C ILE A 106 -14.02 -2.48 1.46
N LYS A 107 -15.20 -2.27 0.88
CA LYS A 107 -15.77 -3.18 -0.10
C LYS A 107 -15.08 -2.95 -1.44
N TYR A 108 -14.75 -4.04 -2.12
CA TYR A 108 -14.13 -3.95 -3.43
C TYR A 108 -14.76 -4.92 -4.42
N ARG A 109 -14.71 -4.55 -5.67
CA ARG A 109 -15.06 -5.41 -6.81
C ARG A 109 -14.30 -4.96 -8.04
N PHE A 110 -14.07 -5.87 -8.95
CA PHE A 110 -13.61 -5.56 -10.29
C PHE A 110 -14.83 -5.31 -11.19
N ALA A 111 -14.76 -4.28 -12.02
CA ALA A 111 -15.85 -3.93 -12.93
C ALA A 111 -15.78 -4.71 -14.25
N ASP A 112 -14.65 -5.37 -14.51
CA ASP A 112 -14.36 -6.12 -15.72
C ASP A 112 -13.69 -7.47 -15.40
N ASP A 113 -13.81 -8.43 -16.32
CA ASP A 113 -13.23 -9.77 -16.16
C ASP A 113 -11.69 -9.76 -16.20
N GLY A 114 -11.09 -8.75 -16.84
CA GLY A 114 -9.64 -8.55 -16.91
C GLY A 114 -9.04 -8.03 -15.62
N LYS A 115 -9.89 -7.61 -14.66
CA LYS A 115 -9.48 -7.02 -13.37
C LYS A 115 -8.61 -5.76 -13.52
N GLU A 116 -8.86 -5.00 -14.58
CA GLU A 116 -8.18 -3.74 -14.87
C GLU A 116 -8.88 -2.52 -14.25
N VAL A 117 -10.16 -2.68 -13.86
CA VAL A 117 -10.97 -1.64 -13.23
C VAL A 117 -11.42 -2.09 -11.84
N LEU A 118 -10.91 -1.42 -10.82
CA LEU A 118 -11.22 -1.66 -9.42
C LEU A 118 -12.18 -0.59 -8.90
N ILE A 119 -13.28 -1.02 -8.28
CA ILE A 119 -14.23 -0.16 -7.58
C ILE A 119 -14.06 -0.38 -6.08
N LEU A 120 -13.84 0.70 -5.36
CA LEU A 120 -13.77 0.72 -3.89
C LEU A 120 -14.97 1.47 -3.33
N GLU A 121 -15.57 0.94 -2.27
CA GLU A 121 -16.67 1.57 -1.53
C GLU A 121 -16.36 1.50 -0.03
N PHE A 122 -16.41 2.65 0.64
CA PHE A 122 -16.16 2.75 2.08
C PHE A 122 -16.98 3.87 2.71
N GLU A 123 -17.24 3.76 4.01
CA GLU A 123 -17.90 4.79 4.78
C GLU A 123 -16.87 5.76 5.37
N ASN A 124 -17.22 7.05 5.41
CA ASN A 124 -16.42 7.98 6.18
C ASN A 124 -16.53 7.64 7.67
N GLY A 125 -15.50 8.00 8.45
CA GLY A 125 -15.43 7.68 9.89
C GLY A 125 -16.61 8.15 10.75
N ALA A 126 -17.55 8.94 10.20
CA ALA A 126 -18.78 9.37 10.83
C ALA A 126 -19.99 8.46 10.48
N GLY A 127 -19.80 7.43 9.63
CA GLY A 127 -20.83 6.45 9.26
C GLY A 127 -22.03 7.03 8.48
N LYS A 128 -21.86 8.21 7.87
CA LYS A 128 -22.99 8.94 7.27
C LYS A 128 -22.92 9.06 5.74
N ALA A 129 -21.79 8.79 5.14
CA ALA A 129 -21.65 8.88 3.68
C ALA A 129 -20.80 7.71 3.17
N VAL A 130 -21.29 7.08 2.10
CA VAL A 130 -20.56 6.05 1.35
C VAL A 130 -19.80 6.74 0.23
N PHE A 131 -18.51 6.60 0.24
CA PHE A 131 -17.65 7.03 -0.85
C PHE A 131 -17.46 5.88 -1.83
N ARG A 132 -17.45 6.21 -3.11
CA ARG A 132 -17.12 5.27 -4.18
C ARG A 132 -15.96 5.83 -4.97
N GLU A 133 -14.94 5.02 -5.16
CA GLU A 133 -13.78 5.35 -5.96
C GLU A 133 -13.61 4.34 -7.09
N MET A 134 -13.14 4.81 -8.23
CA MET A 134 -12.76 3.99 -9.37
C MET A 134 -11.25 4.10 -9.57
N TRP A 135 -10.62 2.97 -9.81
CA TRP A 135 -9.18 2.85 -9.97
C TRP A 135 -8.86 2.00 -11.20
N LEU A 136 -7.99 2.51 -12.06
CA LEU A 136 -7.51 1.82 -13.26
C LEU A 136 -6.15 1.21 -12.97
N ARG A 137 -5.95 -0.04 -13.33
CA ARG A 137 -4.66 -0.73 -13.19
C ARG A 137 -3.65 -0.10 -14.13
N ILE A 138 -2.50 0.25 -13.61
CA ILE A 138 -1.34 0.62 -14.42
C ILE A 138 -0.60 -0.67 -14.73
N SER A 139 -0.72 -1.13 -15.99
CA SER A 139 0.02 -2.30 -16.46
C SER A 139 1.24 -1.87 -17.26
N ALA A 140 2.33 -2.62 -17.15
CA ALA A 140 3.55 -2.39 -17.93
C ALA A 140 3.34 -2.55 -19.45
N LYS A 141 2.22 -3.15 -19.87
CA LYS A 141 1.87 -3.33 -21.29
C LYS A 141 1.61 -2.02 -22.04
N GLY A 142 1.40 -0.90 -21.31
CA GLY A 142 1.19 0.42 -21.91
C GLY A 142 2.48 1.24 -22.15
N ILE A 143 3.63 0.76 -21.69
CA ILE A 143 4.90 1.51 -21.77
C ILE A 143 5.73 1.12 -22.99
N ALA A 144 5.34 0.06 -23.69
CA ALA A 144 6.02 -0.39 -24.92
C ALA A 144 5.29 0.14 -26.16
N LYS A 145 5.37 1.45 -26.42
CA LYS A 145 5.17 2.06 -27.75
C LYS A 145 6.06 3.26 -27.91
#